data_2a0a600b4eb27bdf30826ea41217a3c5
#
_entry.id   2a0a600b4eb27bdf30826ea41217a3c5
#
_cell.length_a   1.000
_cell.length_b   1.000
_cell.length_c   1.000
_cell.angle_alpha   90.00
_cell.angle_beta   90.00
_cell.angle_gamma   90.00
#
_symmetry.space_group_name_H-M   'P 1'
#
loop_
_entity.id
_entity.type
_entity.pdbx_description
1 polymer ?
#
loop_
_entity_poly.entity_id
_entity_poly.type
_entity_poly.pdbx_seq_one_letter_code
_entity_poly.pdbx_strand_id
1 'polypeptide(L)'
;MTKLAILLLTALMPLGAVHAQDRIHYTGTELSNPAYHDGQLSPVVGVHNIQVVRANREYPDASNGDGWTYNHQPMLAYWNGQFYLQYLSDVSDEHVPPSQTFLMTSKDGYNWTNPVIIFPPYKVPDGYSKESRPGVKAKDLIAIMHQRVGFYVSKSGRLITMANYGVALDKKDDPNDGNGIGRVVREIKKDGTYGPIYFIYYNHGFNEKNTDYPYFKKSKDKEFVKACQEILDNPLYRMQWVEEADREDPILPLKKR
;
A
#
# COMPACT_ATOMS: atom_id res chain seq x y z
N MET A 1 0.72 83.82 -22.86
CA MET A 1 -0.08 82.67 -23.38
C MET A 1 0.85 81.53 -23.63
N THR A 2 1.03 80.65 -22.65
CA THR A 2 1.97 79.55 -22.66
C THR A 2 1.18 78.26 -22.79
N LYS A 3 1.39 77.52 -23.89
CA LYS A 3 0.73 76.25 -24.16
C LYS A 3 1.47 75.12 -23.40
N LEU A 4 0.76 74.50 -22.48
CA LEU A 4 1.25 73.30 -21.73
C LEU A 4 1.04 72.08 -22.61
N ALA A 5 2.13 71.48 -23.05
CA ALA A 5 2.11 70.21 -23.77
C ALA A 5 2.13 69.10 -22.75
N ILE A 6 1.02 68.33 -22.65
CA ILE A 6 0.95 67.09 -21.84
C ILE A 6 1.57 65.94 -22.65
N LEU A 7 2.71 65.50 -22.19
CA LEU A 7 3.36 64.31 -22.75
C LEU A 7 2.73 63.09 -22.12
N LEU A 8 1.91 62.37 -22.89
CA LEU A 8 1.33 61.10 -22.47
C LEU A 8 2.41 59.99 -22.63
N LEU A 9 3.04 59.61 -21.55
CA LEU A 9 3.98 58.51 -21.54
C LEU A 9 3.18 57.22 -21.42
N THR A 10 2.87 56.56 -22.53
CA THR A 10 2.32 55.22 -22.56
C THR A 10 3.43 54.24 -22.21
N ALA A 11 3.46 53.77 -20.99
CA ALA A 11 4.30 52.66 -20.58
C ALA A 11 3.82 51.39 -21.29
N LEU A 12 4.49 50.99 -22.37
CA LEU A 12 4.39 49.61 -22.89
C LEU A 12 4.99 48.68 -21.84
N MET A 13 4.15 48.07 -21.05
CA MET A 13 4.55 46.86 -20.34
C MET A 13 4.77 45.78 -21.40
N PRO A 14 5.91 45.10 -21.40
CA PRO A 14 6.05 43.89 -22.19
C PRO A 14 5.06 42.89 -21.63
N LEU A 15 4.01 42.56 -22.38
CA LEU A 15 3.24 41.35 -22.18
C LEU A 15 4.24 40.21 -22.26
N GLY A 16 4.76 39.79 -21.12
CA GLY A 16 5.52 38.55 -21.01
C GLY A 16 4.66 37.46 -21.66
N ALA A 17 5.13 36.97 -22.79
CA ALA A 17 4.56 35.78 -23.39
C ALA A 17 4.55 34.73 -22.29
N VAL A 18 3.40 34.47 -21.70
CA VAL A 18 3.15 33.24 -20.93
C VAL A 18 3.40 32.16 -21.97
N HIS A 19 4.60 31.58 -21.92
CA HIS A 19 4.86 30.35 -22.63
C HIS A 19 3.82 29.39 -22.08
N ALA A 20 2.74 29.21 -22.82
CA ALA A 20 1.85 28.09 -22.59
C ALA A 20 2.79 26.89 -22.60
N GLN A 21 2.96 26.28 -21.42
CA GLN A 21 3.67 25.01 -21.32
C GLN A 21 3.16 24.18 -22.47
N ASP A 22 4.05 23.77 -23.37
CA ASP A 22 3.67 22.91 -24.49
C ASP A 22 2.86 21.77 -23.92
N ARG A 23 1.58 21.78 -24.15
CA ARG A 23 0.73 20.67 -23.72
C ARG A 23 1.29 19.45 -24.42
N ILE A 24 1.60 18.42 -23.65
CA ILE A 24 1.94 17.13 -24.23
C ILE A 24 0.77 16.74 -25.10
N HIS A 25 0.95 16.86 -26.41
CA HIS A 25 -0.04 16.41 -27.37
C HIS A 25 0.18 14.92 -27.58
N TYR A 26 -0.82 14.12 -27.22
CA TYR A 26 -0.84 12.72 -27.62
C TYR A 26 -1.03 12.69 -29.13
N THR A 27 0.00 12.30 -29.85
CA THR A 27 0.00 12.18 -31.30
C THR A 27 -0.28 10.77 -31.81
N GLY A 28 -0.52 9.83 -30.88
CA GLY A 28 -0.87 8.45 -31.22
C GLY A 28 -2.26 8.37 -31.85
N THR A 29 -2.33 7.75 -33.00
CA THR A 29 -3.58 7.47 -33.72
C THR A 29 -4.24 6.17 -33.23
N GLU A 30 -3.53 5.38 -32.43
CA GLU A 30 -3.99 4.08 -31.97
C GLU A 30 -4.46 4.16 -30.52
N LEU A 31 -5.71 3.78 -30.29
CA LEU A 31 -6.23 3.56 -28.95
C LEU A 31 -5.62 2.28 -28.37
N SER A 32 -5.31 2.30 -27.09
CA SER A 32 -4.87 1.08 -26.41
C SER A 32 -5.95 0.00 -26.48
N ASN A 33 -5.53 -1.23 -26.70
CA ASN A 33 -6.44 -2.38 -26.73
C ASN A 33 -6.35 -3.13 -25.39
N PRO A 34 -7.38 -3.08 -24.52
CA PRO A 34 -7.34 -3.70 -23.20
C PRO A 34 -7.27 -5.23 -23.22
N ALA A 35 -7.47 -5.87 -24.38
CA ALA A 35 -7.30 -7.32 -24.51
C ALA A 35 -5.83 -7.76 -24.51
N TYR A 36 -4.90 -6.84 -24.68
CA TYR A 36 -3.46 -7.11 -24.68
C TYR A 36 -2.80 -6.46 -23.49
N HIS A 37 -1.83 -7.13 -22.89
CA HIS A 37 -1.13 -6.67 -21.70
C HIS A 37 -0.34 -5.36 -21.91
N ASP A 38 0.11 -5.12 -23.13
CA ASP A 38 0.82 -3.91 -23.54
C ASP A 38 -0.11 -2.88 -24.21
N GLY A 39 -1.42 -3.16 -24.28
CA GLY A 39 -2.41 -2.32 -24.96
C GLY A 39 -2.21 -2.24 -26.46
N GLN A 40 -1.36 -3.09 -27.06
CA GLN A 40 -0.85 -2.99 -28.43
C GLN A 40 -0.14 -1.66 -28.73
N LEU A 41 0.34 -0.97 -27.71
CA LEU A 41 1.13 0.25 -27.87
C LEU A 41 2.58 -0.09 -28.20
N SER A 42 3.21 0.74 -29.01
CA SER A 42 4.63 0.62 -29.27
C SER A 42 5.41 0.79 -27.97
N PRO A 43 6.33 -0.11 -27.65
CA PRO A 43 7.13 0.02 -26.43
C PRO A 43 7.99 1.29 -26.49
N VAL A 44 8.07 1.99 -25.36
CA VAL A 44 9.04 3.08 -25.21
C VAL A 44 10.43 2.47 -25.24
N VAL A 45 11.33 3.05 -26.01
CA VAL A 45 12.71 2.55 -26.12
C VAL A 45 13.38 2.48 -24.74
N GLY A 46 13.88 1.30 -24.38
CA GLY A 46 14.51 1.06 -23.08
C GLY A 46 13.53 0.72 -21.94
N VAL A 47 12.26 0.60 -22.22
CA VAL A 47 11.24 0.18 -21.24
C VAL A 47 10.71 -1.21 -21.62
N HIS A 48 10.70 -2.11 -20.64
CA HIS A 48 10.12 -3.44 -20.76
C HIS A 48 8.92 -3.54 -19.81
N ASN A 49 7.75 -3.87 -20.35
CA ASN A 49 6.55 -4.12 -19.55
C ASN A 49 6.41 -5.62 -19.34
N ILE A 50 6.48 -6.06 -18.10
CA ILE A 50 6.36 -7.47 -17.73
C ILE A 50 5.06 -7.66 -16.94
N GLN A 51 4.16 -8.49 -17.43
CA GLN A 51 2.99 -8.92 -16.67
C GLN A 51 3.42 -10.01 -15.68
N VAL A 52 3.47 -9.66 -14.41
CA VAL A 52 3.93 -10.58 -13.34
C VAL A 52 2.84 -11.58 -12.97
N VAL A 53 1.61 -11.12 -12.86
CA VAL A 53 0.43 -11.92 -12.52
C VAL A 53 -0.74 -11.50 -13.39
N ARG A 54 -1.51 -12.48 -13.84
CA ARG A 54 -2.83 -12.27 -14.41
C ARG A 54 -3.82 -13.11 -13.61
N ALA A 55 -4.61 -12.46 -12.77
CA ALA A 55 -5.65 -13.15 -12.00
C ALA A 55 -6.69 -13.76 -12.97
N ASN A 56 -7.06 -15.00 -12.70
CA ASN A 56 -8.04 -15.71 -13.52
C ASN A 56 -8.89 -16.62 -12.62
N ARG A 57 -10.18 -16.35 -12.60
CA ARG A 57 -11.13 -17.07 -11.76
C ARG A 57 -11.48 -18.46 -12.32
N GLU A 58 -11.45 -18.59 -13.63
CA GLU A 58 -11.74 -19.85 -14.33
C GLU A 58 -10.53 -20.81 -14.29
N TYR A 59 -9.31 -20.25 -14.28
CA TYR A 59 -8.07 -21.03 -14.25
C TYR A 59 -7.16 -20.52 -13.10
N PRO A 60 -7.53 -20.76 -11.84
CA PRO A 60 -6.80 -20.23 -10.70
C PRO A 60 -5.36 -20.73 -10.62
N ASP A 61 -5.11 -21.99 -10.94
CA ASP A 61 -3.77 -22.59 -10.90
C ASP A 61 -2.77 -21.97 -11.89
N ALA A 62 -3.30 -21.40 -12.98
CA ALA A 62 -2.50 -20.65 -13.96
C ALA A 62 -2.22 -19.20 -13.53
N SER A 63 -2.65 -18.80 -12.34
CA SER A 63 -2.59 -17.46 -11.84
C SER A 63 -2.02 -17.41 -10.43
N ASN A 64 -2.85 -17.10 -9.44
CA ASN A 64 -2.46 -16.93 -8.03
C ASN A 64 -2.85 -18.12 -7.13
N GLY A 65 -3.44 -19.15 -7.69
CA GLY A 65 -3.92 -20.34 -6.98
C GLY A 65 -5.34 -20.19 -6.42
N ASP A 66 -5.77 -18.96 -6.09
CA ASP A 66 -7.08 -18.72 -5.45
C ASP A 66 -8.14 -18.23 -6.46
N GLY A 67 -7.72 -17.76 -7.62
CA GLY A 67 -8.62 -17.16 -8.60
C GLY A 67 -9.20 -15.81 -8.17
N TRP A 68 -8.63 -15.18 -7.17
CA TRP A 68 -9.02 -13.85 -6.72
C TRP A 68 -8.62 -12.79 -7.73
N THR A 69 -9.54 -11.92 -8.09
CA THR A 69 -9.36 -11.04 -9.25
C THR A 69 -9.12 -9.58 -8.91
N TYR A 70 -9.33 -9.18 -7.67
CA TYR A 70 -8.91 -7.86 -7.22
C TYR A 70 -7.50 -7.95 -6.66
N ASN A 71 -6.56 -7.26 -7.31
CA ASN A 71 -5.16 -7.16 -6.90
C ASN A 71 -4.78 -5.70 -6.88
N HIS A 72 -4.27 -5.22 -5.75
CA HIS A 72 -4.06 -3.80 -5.52
C HIS A 72 -2.72 -3.52 -4.85
N GLN A 73 -2.23 -2.30 -5.05
CA GLN A 73 -1.08 -1.69 -4.39
C GLN A 73 0.18 -2.58 -4.42
N PRO A 74 0.71 -2.91 -5.61
CA PRO A 74 1.96 -3.66 -5.71
C PRO A 74 3.13 -2.81 -5.18
N MET A 75 3.95 -3.42 -4.32
CA MET A 75 5.18 -2.85 -3.78
C MET A 75 6.36 -3.71 -4.18
N LEU A 76 7.43 -3.08 -4.62
CA LEU A 76 8.64 -3.72 -5.10
C LEU A 76 9.82 -3.38 -4.20
N ALA A 77 10.64 -4.38 -3.89
CA ALA A 77 11.95 -4.20 -3.28
C ALA A 77 13.01 -5.00 -4.04
N TYR A 78 14.24 -4.52 -4.03
CA TYR A 78 15.40 -5.29 -4.44
C TYR A 78 16.32 -5.48 -3.23
N TRP A 79 16.56 -6.73 -2.84
CA TRP A 79 17.35 -7.04 -1.67
C TRP A 79 18.05 -8.38 -1.83
N ASN A 80 19.28 -8.47 -1.36
CA ASN A 80 20.08 -9.70 -1.40
C ASN A 80 20.13 -10.35 -2.80
N GLY A 81 20.29 -9.53 -3.86
CA GLY A 81 20.38 -10.00 -5.25
C GLY A 81 19.08 -10.48 -5.87
N GLN A 82 17.92 -10.13 -5.31
CA GLN A 82 16.62 -10.61 -5.74
C GLN A 82 15.56 -9.51 -5.62
N PHE A 83 14.59 -9.53 -6.53
CA PHE A 83 13.39 -8.72 -6.46
C PHE A 83 12.33 -9.40 -5.61
N TYR A 84 11.58 -8.60 -4.86
CA TYR A 84 10.44 -8.99 -4.04
C TYR A 84 9.26 -8.12 -4.43
N LEU A 85 8.17 -8.72 -4.85
CA LEU A 85 6.91 -8.06 -5.16
C LEU A 85 5.85 -8.52 -4.17
N GLN A 86 5.23 -7.56 -3.49
CA GLN A 86 4.13 -7.79 -2.57
C GLN A 86 2.90 -7.03 -3.06
N TYR A 87 1.74 -7.65 -2.98
CA TYR A 87 0.47 -7.00 -3.32
C TYR A 87 -0.66 -7.59 -2.48
N LEU A 88 -1.66 -6.78 -2.23
CA LEU A 88 -2.89 -7.21 -1.59
C LEU A 88 -3.81 -7.87 -2.62
N SER A 89 -4.59 -8.86 -2.20
CA SER A 89 -5.58 -9.52 -3.05
C SER A 89 -6.87 -9.77 -2.28
N ASP A 90 -7.98 -9.43 -2.92
CA ASP A 90 -9.34 -9.70 -2.48
C ASP A 90 -10.07 -10.55 -3.51
N VAL A 91 -11.19 -11.14 -3.13
CA VAL A 91 -11.91 -12.11 -3.99
C VAL A 91 -12.33 -11.49 -5.32
N SER A 92 -12.90 -10.29 -5.31
CA SER A 92 -13.48 -9.69 -6.53
C SER A 92 -13.46 -8.17 -6.57
N ASP A 93 -13.36 -7.50 -5.42
CA ASP A 93 -13.49 -6.06 -5.30
C ASP A 93 -12.76 -5.60 -4.04
N GLU A 94 -12.37 -4.34 -4.01
CA GLU A 94 -11.82 -3.70 -2.82
C GLU A 94 -12.84 -3.79 -1.69
N HIS A 95 -12.43 -4.07 -0.50
CA HIS A 95 -13.31 -4.17 0.66
C HIS A 95 -14.24 -5.41 0.71
N VAL A 96 -14.01 -6.39 -0.14
CA VAL A 96 -14.74 -7.67 -0.11
C VAL A 96 -13.88 -8.74 0.57
N PRO A 97 -14.14 -9.05 1.85
CA PRO A 97 -13.38 -10.10 2.53
C PRO A 97 -13.69 -11.49 1.96
N PRO A 98 -12.77 -12.44 2.14
CA PRO A 98 -11.49 -12.31 2.80
C PRO A 98 -10.43 -11.60 1.95
N SER A 99 -9.47 -10.93 2.63
CA SER A 99 -8.30 -10.32 2.01
C SER A 99 -7.02 -11.01 2.46
N GLN A 100 -6.01 -11.01 1.61
CA GLN A 100 -4.67 -11.52 1.93
C GLN A 100 -3.60 -10.75 1.18
N THR A 101 -2.35 -10.90 1.61
CA THR A 101 -1.22 -10.31 0.91
C THR A 101 -0.33 -11.40 0.36
N PHE A 102 -0.04 -11.29 -0.94
CA PHE A 102 0.87 -12.19 -1.64
C PHE A 102 2.27 -11.61 -1.73
N LEU A 103 3.24 -12.52 -1.83
CA LEU A 103 4.64 -12.25 -2.13
C LEU A 103 5.08 -13.10 -3.31
N MET A 104 5.80 -12.48 -4.24
CA MET A 104 6.48 -13.13 -5.35
C MET A 104 7.93 -12.67 -5.39
N THR A 105 8.81 -13.48 -5.96
CA THR A 105 10.23 -13.15 -6.08
C THR A 105 10.75 -13.40 -7.50
N SER A 106 11.79 -12.65 -7.88
CA SER A 106 12.47 -12.80 -9.15
C SER A 106 13.96 -12.45 -9.02
N LYS A 107 14.82 -13.17 -9.75
CA LYS A 107 16.25 -12.85 -9.83
C LYS A 107 16.57 -11.86 -10.93
N ASP A 108 15.76 -11.80 -11.96
CA ASP A 108 16.02 -11.07 -13.21
C ASP A 108 14.95 -10.03 -13.55
N GLY A 109 13.83 -10.00 -12.80
CA GLY A 109 12.68 -9.14 -13.06
C GLY A 109 11.75 -9.65 -14.18
N TYR A 110 12.13 -10.69 -14.90
CA TYR A 110 11.37 -11.29 -16.00
C TYR A 110 10.65 -12.57 -15.57
N ASN A 111 11.36 -13.43 -14.84
CA ASN A 111 10.85 -14.71 -14.37
C ASN A 111 10.49 -14.62 -12.90
N TRP A 112 9.21 -14.78 -12.57
CA TRP A 112 8.69 -14.64 -11.22
C TRP A 112 8.20 -15.97 -10.67
N THR A 113 8.37 -16.18 -9.37
CA THR A 113 7.81 -17.34 -8.67
C THR A 113 6.29 -17.26 -8.65
N ASN A 114 5.63 -18.39 -8.41
CA ASN A 114 4.23 -18.36 -8.03
C ASN A 114 4.04 -17.53 -6.74
N PRO A 115 2.91 -16.83 -6.59
CA PRO A 115 2.63 -16.09 -5.38
C PRO A 115 2.48 -17.00 -4.16
N VAL A 116 3.00 -16.54 -3.04
CA VAL A 116 2.81 -17.19 -1.73
C VAL A 116 2.16 -16.21 -0.77
N ILE A 117 1.31 -16.70 0.12
CA ILE A 117 0.65 -15.85 1.12
C ILE A 117 1.68 -15.46 2.17
N ILE A 118 2.00 -14.15 2.24
CA ILE A 118 2.91 -13.60 3.25
C ILE A 118 2.16 -13.11 4.49
N PHE A 119 0.94 -12.58 4.32
CA PHE A 119 0.00 -12.27 5.39
C PHE A 119 -1.35 -12.89 5.06
N PRO A 120 -1.80 -13.88 5.86
CA PRO A 120 -3.07 -14.57 5.63
C PRO A 120 -4.28 -13.72 6.05
N PRO A 121 -5.50 -14.12 5.66
CA PRO A 121 -6.72 -13.57 6.22
C PRO A 121 -6.71 -13.61 7.75
N TYR A 122 -7.25 -12.58 8.38
CA TYR A 122 -7.24 -12.42 9.83
C TYR A 122 -8.66 -12.22 10.37
N LYS A 123 -9.05 -12.97 11.37
CA LYS A 123 -10.38 -12.84 11.99
C LYS A 123 -10.42 -11.62 12.89
N VAL A 124 -11.41 -10.75 12.67
CA VAL A 124 -11.71 -9.64 13.58
C VAL A 124 -12.29 -10.21 14.88
N PRO A 125 -11.85 -9.77 16.07
CA PRO A 125 -12.43 -10.21 17.32
C PRO A 125 -13.96 -10.03 17.36
N ASP A 126 -14.68 -11.08 17.71
CA ASP A 126 -16.14 -11.03 17.81
C ASP A 126 -16.58 -9.99 18.86
N GLY A 127 -17.60 -9.23 18.53
CA GLY A 127 -18.12 -8.17 19.39
C GLY A 127 -17.45 -6.81 19.20
N TYR A 128 -16.39 -6.70 18.40
CA TYR A 128 -15.79 -5.41 18.04
C TYR A 128 -16.82 -4.51 17.37
N SER A 129 -16.77 -3.22 17.67
CA SER A 129 -17.67 -2.21 17.13
C SER A 129 -16.94 -0.90 16.88
N LYS A 130 -17.48 -0.05 16.04
CA LYS A 130 -16.96 1.29 15.72
C LYS A 130 -17.97 2.35 16.12
N GLU A 131 -17.51 3.53 16.55
CA GLU A 131 -18.39 4.67 16.80
C GLU A 131 -19.09 5.14 15.52
N SER A 132 -18.42 5.04 14.38
CA SER A 132 -18.99 5.35 13.05
C SER A 132 -20.14 4.42 12.65
N ARG A 133 -20.28 3.25 13.30
CA ARG A 133 -21.29 2.20 13.01
C ARG A 133 -22.00 1.73 14.28
N PRO A 134 -22.74 2.61 14.96
CA PRO A 134 -23.38 2.28 16.23
C PRO A 134 -24.37 1.12 16.07
N GLY A 135 -24.31 0.16 16.99
CA GLY A 135 -25.17 -1.02 16.99
C GLY A 135 -24.73 -2.17 16.08
N VAL A 136 -23.73 -1.98 15.22
CA VAL A 136 -23.14 -3.05 14.42
C VAL A 136 -21.93 -3.62 15.15
N LYS A 137 -21.89 -4.95 15.28
CA LYS A 137 -20.78 -5.68 15.93
C LYS A 137 -20.21 -6.72 14.98
N ALA A 138 -18.90 -6.85 15.01
CA ALA A 138 -18.22 -7.91 14.29
C ALA A 138 -18.68 -9.28 14.81
N LYS A 139 -18.98 -10.19 13.89
CA LYS A 139 -19.26 -11.60 14.14
C LYS A 139 -18.76 -12.40 12.95
N ASP A 140 -17.83 -13.32 13.18
CA ASP A 140 -17.18 -14.13 12.13
C ASP A 140 -16.62 -13.30 10.97
N LEU A 141 -16.28 -12.06 11.24
CA LEU A 141 -15.78 -11.10 10.27
C LEU A 141 -14.28 -11.31 10.01
N ILE A 142 -13.90 -11.28 8.74
CA ILE A 142 -12.48 -11.25 8.32
C ILE A 142 -12.06 -9.83 8.08
N ALA A 143 -10.88 -9.48 8.59
CA ALA A 143 -10.26 -8.18 8.37
C ALA A 143 -9.96 -7.97 6.88
N ILE A 144 -10.03 -6.73 6.46
CA ILE A 144 -9.65 -6.34 5.11
C ILE A 144 -8.19 -5.89 5.14
N MET A 145 -7.36 -6.50 4.30
CA MET A 145 -5.99 -6.06 4.09
C MET A 145 -6.04 -4.79 3.27
N HIS A 146 -6.12 -3.69 3.97
CA HIS A 146 -6.21 -2.41 3.31
C HIS A 146 -4.82 -1.87 3.05
N GLN A 147 -4.61 -1.22 1.93
CA GLN A 147 -3.49 -0.40 1.50
C GLN A 147 -2.32 -0.29 2.51
N ARG A 148 -1.17 0.25 2.15
CA ARG A 148 0.00 0.43 3.01
C ARG A 148 0.79 -0.86 3.28
N VAL A 149 0.72 -1.79 2.33
CA VAL A 149 1.72 -2.87 2.23
C VAL A 149 3.08 -2.26 1.86
N GLY A 150 4.16 -2.94 2.13
CA GLY A 150 5.48 -2.44 1.75
C GLY A 150 6.64 -3.18 2.37
N PHE A 151 7.83 -2.71 2.04
CA PHE A 151 9.08 -3.28 2.50
C PHE A 151 9.94 -2.23 3.21
N TYR A 152 10.74 -2.71 4.14
CA TYR A 152 11.78 -1.94 4.79
C TYR A 152 13.06 -2.76 4.90
N VAL A 153 14.17 -2.22 4.40
CA VAL A 153 15.50 -2.78 4.66
C VAL A 153 16.10 -2.04 5.84
N SER A 154 16.27 -2.75 6.94
CA SER A 154 16.82 -2.16 8.17
C SER A 154 18.30 -1.79 8.04
N LYS A 155 18.81 -0.98 8.95
CA LYS A 155 20.24 -0.62 9.02
C LYS A 155 21.15 -1.83 9.18
N SER A 156 20.64 -2.92 9.80
CA SER A 156 21.34 -4.20 9.90
C SER A 156 21.20 -5.10 8.66
N GLY A 157 20.54 -4.61 7.61
CA GLY A 157 20.38 -5.33 6.34
C GLY A 157 19.31 -6.42 6.34
N ARG A 158 18.34 -6.37 7.27
CA ARG A 158 17.17 -7.27 7.30
C ARG A 158 16.06 -6.72 6.43
N LEU A 159 15.35 -7.59 5.74
CA LEU A 159 14.14 -7.23 4.98
C LEU A 159 12.90 -7.48 5.82
N ILE A 160 12.18 -6.43 6.14
CA ILE A 160 10.90 -6.46 6.84
C ILE A 160 9.79 -6.14 5.83
N THR A 161 8.76 -6.97 5.79
CA THR A 161 7.53 -6.72 5.06
C THR A 161 6.42 -6.31 6.01
N MET A 162 5.50 -5.47 5.53
CA MET A 162 4.44 -4.85 6.32
C MET A 162 3.10 -4.97 5.63
N ALA A 163 2.03 -5.05 6.43
CA ALA A 163 0.66 -4.93 5.97
C ALA A 163 -0.23 -4.29 7.04
N ASN A 164 -1.42 -3.89 6.67
CA ASN A 164 -2.44 -3.39 7.60
C ASN A 164 -3.67 -4.31 7.60
N TYR A 165 -4.20 -4.60 8.78
CA TYR A 165 -5.50 -5.26 8.95
C TYR A 165 -6.55 -4.21 9.26
N GLY A 166 -7.29 -3.78 8.23
CA GLY A 166 -8.44 -2.89 8.34
C GLY A 166 -9.72 -3.64 8.77
N VAL A 167 -10.73 -2.90 9.14
CA VAL A 167 -12.05 -3.45 9.48
C VAL A 167 -13.13 -2.67 8.76
N ALA A 168 -13.98 -3.37 8.01
CA ALA A 168 -15.28 -2.88 7.58
C ALA A 168 -16.37 -3.75 8.19
N LEU A 169 -17.16 -3.19 9.09
CA LEU A 169 -18.22 -3.95 9.81
C LEU A 169 -19.37 -4.35 8.90
N ASP A 170 -19.60 -3.58 7.85
CA ASP A 170 -20.56 -3.87 6.78
C ASP A 170 -20.20 -3.12 5.49
N LYS A 171 -20.98 -3.28 4.43
CA LYS A 171 -20.74 -2.66 3.10
C LYS A 171 -20.78 -1.12 3.09
N LYS A 172 -21.24 -0.49 4.14
CA LYS A 172 -21.32 0.98 4.26
C LYS A 172 -20.23 1.54 5.17
N ASP A 173 -19.42 0.66 5.76
CA ASP A 173 -18.34 1.03 6.65
C ASP A 173 -17.06 1.30 5.86
N ASP A 174 -16.32 2.32 6.27
CA ASP A 174 -15.04 2.68 5.69
C ASP A 174 -13.90 1.99 6.46
N PRO A 175 -13.16 1.06 5.85
CA PRO A 175 -12.03 0.42 6.52
C PRO A 175 -10.80 1.34 6.67
N ASN A 176 -10.82 2.52 6.04
CA ASN A 176 -9.75 3.52 6.14
C ASN A 176 -9.99 4.59 7.22
N ASP A 177 -10.97 4.40 8.07
CA ASP A 177 -11.37 5.37 9.08
C ASP A 177 -10.46 5.44 10.32
N GLY A 178 -9.34 4.70 10.31
CA GLY A 178 -8.40 4.62 11.42
C GLY A 178 -8.81 3.61 12.52
N ASN A 179 -9.92 2.91 12.36
CA ASN A 179 -10.45 1.93 13.31
C ASN A 179 -10.23 0.48 12.84
N GLY A 180 -9.19 0.22 12.06
CA GLY A 180 -8.71 -1.13 11.78
C GLY A 180 -8.04 -1.77 12.98
N ILE A 181 -7.59 -3.02 12.86
CA ILE A 181 -6.90 -3.73 13.95
C ILE A 181 -5.51 -3.14 14.18
N GLY A 182 -4.77 -2.92 13.10
CA GLY A 182 -3.43 -2.35 13.16
C GLY A 182 -2.49 -2.91 12.09
N ARG A 183 -1.22 -2.57 12.25
CA ARG A 183 -0.18 -2.93 11.30
C ARG A 183 0.62 -4.12 11.77
N VAL A 184 0.87 -5.02 10.85
CA VAL A 184 1.67 -6.22 11.07
C VAL A 184 2.96 -6.17 10.27
N VAL A 185 3.95 -6.88 10.79
CA VAL A 185 5.27 -7.03 10.18
C VAL A 185 5.71 -8.48 10.21
N ARG A 186 6.55 -8.83 9.26
CA ARG A 186 7.19 -10.13 9.16
C ARG A 186 8.58 -9.97 8.55
N GLU A 187 9.57 -10.71 9.01
CA GLU A 187 10.88 -10.72 8.38
C GLU A 187 10.90 -11.72 7.21
N ILE A 188 11.48 -11.30 6.10
CA ILE A 188 11.91 -12.17 5.00
C ILE A 188 13.40 -12.39 5.17
N LYS A 189 13.81 -13.65 5.36
CA LYS A 189 15.20 -14.00 5.61
C LYS A 189 15.97 -14.27 4.31
N LYS A 190 17.29 -14.18 4.39
CA LYS A 190 18.19 -14.40 3.25
C LYS A 190 18.10 -15.80 2.65
N ASP A 191 17.71 -16.77 3.44
CA ASP A 191 17.49 -18.17 3.00
C ASP A 191 16.12 -18.41 2.35
N GLY A 192 15.30 -17.35 2.20
CA GLY A 192 13.96 -17.41 1.62
C GLY A 192 12.88 -17.84 2.61
N THR A 193 13.20 -18.11 3.86
CA THR A 193 12.22 -18.39 4.91
C THR A 193 11.62 -17.12 5.51
N TYR A 194 10.51 -17.27 6.21
CA TYR A 194 9.79 -16.17 6.82
C TYR A 194 9.76 -16.28 8.34
N GLY A 195 9.95 -15.16 9.02
CA GLY A 195 9.77 -15.06 10.46
C GLY A 195 8.30 -15.17 10.88
N PRO A 196 7.99 -15.19 12.17
CA PRO A 196 6.63 -15.03 12.68
C PRO A 196 6.05 -13.67 12.34
N ILE A 197 4.70 -13.57 12.33
CA ILE A 197 3.98 -12.32 12.19
C ILE A 197 3.87 -11.66 13.57
N TYR A 198 4.07 -10.34 13.60
CA TYR A 198 3.93 -9.52 14.79
C TYR A 198 3.13 -8.26 14.47
N PHE A 199 2.34 -7.76 15.41
CA PHE A 199 1.89 -6.40 15.34
C PHE A 199 3.05 -5.45 15.63
N ILE A 200 3.22 -4.44 14.79
CA ILE A 200 4.14 -3.31 15.03
C ILE A 200 3.39 -2.12 15.62
N TYR A 201 2.10 -2.04 15.32
CA TYR A 201 1.22 -0.98 15.79
C TYR A 201 -0.20 -1.52 15.95
N TYR A 202 -0.85 -1.15 17.05
CA TYR A 202 -2.27 -1.41 17.27
C TYR A 202 -3.06 -0.11 17.13
N ASN A 203 -4.17 -0.15 16.44
CA ASN A 203 -5.13 0.92 16.47
C ASN A 203 -5.95 0.89 17.78
N HIS A 204 -6.72 1.95 18.03
CA HIS A 204 -7.54 2.08 19.23
C HIS A 204 -8.46 0.87 19.45
N GLY A 205 -8.52 0.39 20.67
CA GLY A 205 -9.32 -0.78 21.05
C GLY A 205 -8.64 -2.13 20.86
N PHE A 206 -7.48 -2.19 20.20
CA PHE A 206 -6.74 -3.44 20.00
C PHE A 206 -5.42 -3.47 20.80
N ASN A 207 -5.05 -4.67 21.21
CA ASN A 207 -3.83 -4.94 21.95
C ASN A 207 -3.55 -6.46 21.97
N GLU A 208 -2.47 -6.89 22.63
CA GLU A 208 -2.09 -8.30 22.74
C GLU A 208 -3.11 -9.22 23.43
N LYS A 209 -4.10 -8.70 24.15
CA LYS A 209 -5.10 -9.51 24.86
C LYS A 209 -6.27 -9.91 23.96
N ASN A 210 -6.51 -9.15 22.89
CA ASN A 210 -7.64 -9.35 21.97
C ASN A 210 -7.19 -9.56 20.51
N THR A 211 -5.92 -9.90 20.30
CA THR A 211 -5.35 -10.22 18.98
C THR A 211 -4.53 -11.49 19.04
N ASP A 212 -4.41 -12.23 17.91
CA ASP A 212 -3.74 -13.53 17.86
C ASP A 212 -2.23 -13.42 17.65
N TYR A 213 -1.75 -12.30 17.06
CA TYR A 213 -0.32 -12.10 16.87
C TYR A 213 0.25 -11.23 17.99
N PRO A 214 1.45 -11.58 18.50
CA PRO A 214 2.08 -10.79 19.56
C PRO A 214 2.58 -9.43 19.03
N TYR A 215 2.79 -8.51 19.95
CA TYR A 215 3.48 -7.26 19.65
C TYR A 215 4.97 -7.50 19.38
N PHE A 216 5.56 -6.81 18.43
CA PHE A 216 6.95 -7.05 17.96
C PHE A 216 8.00 -7.05 19.09
N LYS A 217 7.77 -6.28 20.15
CA LYS A 217 8.67 -6.22 21.33
C LYS A 217 8.75 -7.54 22.11
N LYS A 218 7.83 -8.48 21.86
CA LYS A 218 7.86 -9.84 22.45
C LYS A 218 8.80 -10.79 21.72
N SER A 219 9.29 -10.41 20.54
CA SER A 219 10.28 -11.21 19.84
C SER A 219 11.55 -11.36 20.67
N LYS A 220 12.09 -12.60 20.70
CA LYS A 220 13.39 -12.88 21.31
C LYS A 220 14.57 -12.38 20.45
N ASP A 221 14.33 -12.11 19.18
CA ASP A 221 15.31 -11.59 18.23
C ASP A 221 15.41 -10.06 18.40
N LYS A 222 16.42 -9.61 19.15
CA LYS A 222 16.65 -8.21 19.45
C LYS A 222 16.92 -7.37 18.19
N GLU A 223 17.58 -7.95 17.19
CA GLU A 223 17.87 -7.23 15.94
C GLU A 223 16.59 -7.04 15.10
N PHE A 224 15.67 -8.02 15.12
CA PHE A 224 14.34 -7.85 14.54
C PHE A 224 13.55 -6.74 15.26
N VAL A 225 13.57 -6.74 16.60
CA VAL A 225 12.92 -5.68 17.39
C VAL A 225 13.49 -4.30 17.04
N LYS A 226 14.81 -4.19 16.89
CA LYS A 226 15.48 -2.96 16.49
C LYS A 226 15.05 -2.52 15.08
N ALA A 227 15.00 -3.45 14.11
CA ALA A 227 14.53 -3.17 12.76
C ALA A 227 13.08 -2.64 12.74
N CYS A 228 12.20 -3.21 13.55
CA CYS A 228 10.83 -2.71 13.73
C CYS A 228 10.81 -1.30 14.37
N GLN A 229 11.67 -1.06 15.36
CA GLN A 229 11.75 0.26 15.97
C GLN A 229 12.26 1.32 15.00
N GLU A 230 13.19 0.97 14.10
CA GLU A 230 13.65 1.86 13.02
C GLU A 230 12.50 2.32 12.11
N ILE A 231 11.53 1.43 11.82
CA ILE A 231 10.32 1.79 11.07
C ILE A 231 9.49 2.82 11.85
N LEU A 232 9.26 2.55 13.15
CA LEU A 232 8.48 3.45 14.00
C LEU A 232 9.15 4.82 14.20
N ASP A 233 10.47 4.86 14.22
CA ASP A 233 11.23 6.10 14.37
C ASP A 233 11.34 6.91 13.08
N ASN A 234 10.99 6.32 11.94
CA ASN A 234 11.08 6.98 10.64
C ASN A 234 9.77 7.68 10.27
N PRO A 235 9.73 9.03 10.30
CA PRO A 235 8.49 9.76 10.01
C PRO A 235 7.98 9.55 8.58
N LEU A 236 8.85 9.27 7.61
CA LEU A 236 8.43 9.03 6.23
C LEU A 236 7.61 7.74 6.10
N TYR A 237 8.01 6.67 6.81
CA TYR A 237 7.19 5.46 6.84
C TYR A 237 5.86 5.68 7.56
N ARG A 238 5.85 6.44 8.64
CA ARG A 238 4.63 6.74 9.38
C ARG A 238 3.68 7.68 8.62
N MET A 239 4.20 8.53 7.74
CA MET A 239 3.34 9.38 6.89
C MET A 239 2.39 8.56 6.03
N GLN A 240 2.76 7.37 5.61
CA GLN A 240 1.87 6.47 4.87
C GLN A 240 0.70 5.94 5.73
N TRP A 241 0.80 6.05 7.05
CA TRP A 241 -0.23 5.59 8.00
C TRP A 241 -1.23 6.68 8.37
N VAL A 242 -1.04 7.90 7.87
CA VAL A 242 -1.84 9.08 8.24
C VAL A 242 -3.31 8.90 7.91
N GLU A 243 -3.64 8.25 6.80
CA GLU A 243 -5.02 8.01 6.39
C GLU A 243 -5.74 6.97 7.26
N GLU A 244 -4.96 6.11 7.90
CA GLU A 244 -5.44 5.10 8.85
C GLU A 244 -5.13 5.51 10.29
N ALA A 245 -4.72 6.76 10.51
CA ALA A 245 -4.34 7.23 11.82
C ALA A 245 -5.57 7.30 12.73
N ASP A 246 -5.52 6.54 13.79
CA ASP A 246 -6.38 6.71 14.94
C ASP A 246 -6.31 8.17 15.42
N ARG A 247 -7.45 8.80 15.66
CA ARG A 247 -7.52 10.17 16.16
C ARG A 247 -6.83 10.34 17.51
N GLU A 248 -6.70 9.25 18.23
CA GLU A 248 -6.05 9.15 19.53
C GLU A 248 -4.58 8.74 19.43
N ASP A 249 -4.05 8.55 18.19
CA ASP A 249 -2.67 8.11 17.98
C ASP A 249 -1.68 9.10 18.60
N PRO A 250 -0.91 8.69 19.63
CA PRO A 250 0.10 9.55 20.26
C PRO A 250 1.29 9.84 19.34
N ILE A 251 1.50 9.02 18.31
CA ILE A 251 2.62 9.15 17.37
C ILE A 251 2.32 10.18 16.28
N LEU A 252 1.06 10.23 15.80
CA LEU A 252 0.60 11.17 14.78
C LEU A 252 -0.73 11.81 15.19
N PRO A 253 -0.78 12.54 16.29
CA PRO A 253 -2.03 13.16 16.73
C PRO A 253 -2.52 14.18 15.69
N LEU A 254 -3.77 14.07 15.27
CA LEU A 254 -4.41 14.96 14.29
C LEU A 254 -4.33 16.44 14.67
N LYS A 255 -4.18 16.76 15.95
CA LYS A 255 -4.04 18.13 16.46
C LYS A 255 -2.69 18.80 16.15
N LYS A 256 -1.73 18.07 15.55
CA LYS A 256 -0.40 18.58 15.18
C LYS A 256 -0.18 18.64 13.66
N ARG A 257 -1.25 18.59 12.88
CA ARG A 257 -1.21 18.83 11.43
C ARG A 257 -1.39 20.28 11.10
#